data_e863703c6c62359ee380ff8252661fd9
#
_entry.id   e863703c6c62359ee380ff8252661fd9
#
_cell.length_a   1.000
_cell.length_b   1.000
_cell.length_c   1.000
_cell.angle_alpha   90.00
_cell.angle_beta   90.00
_cell.angle_gamma   90.00
#
_symmetry.space_group_name_H-M   'P 1'
#
loop_
_entity.id
_entity.type
_entity.pdbx_description
1 polymer ?
#
loop_
_entity_poly.entity_id
_entity_poly.type
_entity_poly.pdbx_seq_one_letter_code
_entity_poly.pdbx_strand_id
1 'polypeptide(L)'
;MRGLDRLKDTILFGDCRKTISTITEPVKMCVTSPPYYGLRDYGGEENQIGMEESPEKYVDQLVEVFRNVREVLTDDGTLWLNIGDSYYNYRSDGNYPKQTVSKTRQDLPTKTPVRGNKLEGYKSKDLIGIPWLLAFALRKDGWYLSKI
;
A
#
# COMPACT_ATOMS: atom_id res chain seq x y z
N MET A 1 -19.17 -24.86 -20.18
CA MET A 1 -18.53 -25.17 -18.91
C MET A 1 -17.00 -25.24 -19.05
N ARG A 2 -16.29 -24.17 -19.37
CA ARG A 2 -14.80 -24.16 -19.49
C ARG A 2 -14.18 -22.79 -19.14
N GLY A 3 -14.83 -21.99 -18.30
CA GLY A 3 -14.31 -20.66 -17.89
C GLY A 3 -13.92 -20.54 -16.41
N LEU A 4 -14.48 -21.38 -15.56
CA LEU A 4 -14.42 -21.29 -14.12
C LEU A 4 -13.11 -21.75 -13.46
N ASP A 5 -12.36 -22.64 -14.11
CA ASP A 5 -11.15 -23.23 -13.53
C ASP A 5 -9.85 -22.47 -13.82
N ARG A 6 -9.89 -21.38 -14.59
CA ARG A 6 -8.65 -20.74 -15.08
C ARG A 6 -7.93 -19.91 -14.04
N LEU A 7 -8.62 -19.40 -13.03
CA LEU A 7 -8.01 -18.51 -12.02
C LEU A 7 -7.87 -19.15 -10.63
N LYS A 8 -8.43 -20.34 -10.45
CA LYS A 8 -8.27 -21.09 -9.21
C LYS A 8 -6.83 -21.55 -9.06
N ASP A 9 -6.27 -21.36 -7.88
CA ASP A 9 -4.88 -21.73 -7.53
C ASP A 9 -3.82 -21.15 -8.51
N THR A 10 -4.05 -19.92 -8.99
CA THR A 10 -3.24 -19.27 -10.00
C THR A 10 -2.61 -17.99 -9.46
N ILE A 11 -1.40 -17.65 -9.91
CA ILE A 11 -0.75 -16.37 -9.66
C ILE A 11 -0.97 -15.46 -10.87
N LEU A 12 -1.57 -14.31 -10.63
CA LEU A 12 -1.73 -13.27 -11.65
C LEU A 12 -0.53 -12.33 -11.61
N PHE A 13 0.22 -12.27 -12.70
CA PHE A 13 1.37 -11.38 -12.83
C PHE A 13 0.96 -10.03 -13.41
N GLY A 14 1.50 -8.95 -12.85
CA GLY A 14 1.30 -7.60 -13.32
C GLY A 14 0.82 -6.63 -12.25
N ASP A 15 0.48 -5.41 -12.67
CA ASP A 15 -0.08 -4.40 -11.79
C ASP A 15 -1.47 -4.82 -11.30
N CYS A 16 -1.64 -4.93 -9.99
CA CYS A 16 -2.90 -5.36 -9.37
C CYS A 16 -4.08 -4.46 -9.77
N ARG A 17 -3.87 -3.17 -10.02
CA ARG A 17 -4.90 -2.24 -10.51
C ARG A 17 -5.52 -2.68 -11.83
N LYS A 18 -4.78 -3.46 -12.62
CA LYS A 18 -5.22 -4.01 -13.91
C LYS A 18 -5.61 -5.48 -13.81
N THR A 19 -4.85 -6.28 -13.04
CA THR A 19 -5.07 -7.71 -12.98
C THR A 19 -6.30 -8.11 -12.15
N ILE A 20 -6.67 -7.35 -11.12
CA ILE A 20 -7.88 -7.61 -10.32
C ILE A 20 -9.13 -7.64 -11.21
N SER A 21 -9.25 -6.72 -12.17
CA SER A 21 -10.42 -6.67 -13.06
C SER A 21 -10.57 -7.88 -13.99
N THR A 22 -9.56 -8.74 -14.09
CA THR A 22 -9.65 -10.00 -14.86
C THR A 22 -10.30 -11.14 -14.08
N ILE A 23 -10.54 -10.95 -12.78
CA ILE A 23 -11.25 -11.91 -11.94
C ILE A 23 -12.74 -11.78 -12.24
N THR A 24 -13.31 -12.80 -12.86
CA THR A 24 -14.72 -12.80 -13.28
C THR A 24 -15.65 -13.49 -12.28
N GLU A 25 -15.09 -14.33 -11.40
CA GLU A 25 -15.86 -15.03 -10.37
C GLU A 25 -15.71 -14.27 -9.04
N PRO A 26 -16.83 -13.93 -8.37
CA PRO A 26 -16.77 -13.26 -7.09
C PRO A 26 -16.03 -14.09 -6.04
N VAL A 27 -15.17 -13.42 -5.26
CA VAL A 27 -14.40 -14.05 -4.17
C VAL A 27 -14.95 -13.66 -2.81
N LYS A 28 -14.81 -14.52 -1.83
CA LYS A 28 -15.32 -14.31 -0.47
C LYS A 28 -14.42 -13.45 0.40
N MET A 29 -13.14 -13.40 0.08
CA MET A 29 -12.16 -12.75 0.95
C MET A 29 -10.94 -12.27 0.16
N CYS A 30 -10.45 -11.10 0.54
CA CYS A 30 -9.12 -10.63 0.18
C CYS A 30 -8.28 -10.48 1.46
N VAL A 31 -7.10 -11.08 1.48
CA VAL A 31 -6.11 -10.91 2.54
C VAL A 31 -4.85 -10.35 1.92
N THR A 32 -4.40 -9.19 2.37
CA THR A 32 -3.25 -8.53 1.75
C THR A 32 -2.44 -7.68 2.72
N SER A 33 -1.19 -7.44 2.35
CA SER A 33 -0.29 -6.46 2.95
C SER A 33 0.28 -5.60 1.82
N PRO A 34 -0.27 -4.40 1.58
CA PRO A 34 0.22 -3.52 0.53
C PRO A 34 1.62 -3.00 0.86
N PRO A 35 2.36 -2.45 -0.12
CA PRO A 35 3.60 -1.75 0.16
C PRO A 35 3.39 -0.64 1.19
N TYR A 36 4.22 -0.60 2.23
CA TYR A 36 4.08 0.40 3.29
C TYR A 36 4.65 1.75 2.86
N TYR A 37 4.02 2.82 3.30
CA TYR A 37 4.41 4.18 2.96
C TYR A 37 5.85 4.49 3.34
N GLY A 38 6.64 4.94 2.37
CA GLY A 38 8.03 5.37 2.56
C GLY A 38 9.00 4.30 3.07
N LEU A 39 8.63 3.00 3.03
CA LEU A 39 9.45 1.95 3.63
C LEU A 39 10.46 1.36 2.66
N ARG A 40 10.06 1.06 1.44
CA ARG A 40 10.91 0.37 0.45
C ARG A 40 10.71 0.91 -0.94
N ASP A 41 11.83 1.19 -1.62
CA ASP A 41 11.88 1.34 -3.05
C ASP A 41 12.25 -0.03 -3.65
N TYR A 42 11.35 -0.58 -4.45
CA TYR A 42 11.55 -1.86 -5.12
C TYR A 42 12.24 -1.70 -6.48
N GLY A 43 12.69 -0.47 -6.82
CA GLY A 43 13.31 -0.18 -8.11
C GLY A 43 12.34 -0.28 -9.30
N GLY A 44 11.05 -0.17 -9.01
CA GLY A 44 9.98 -0.22 -10.00
C GLY A 44 9.85 1.07 -10.80
N GLU A 45 8.89 1.07 -11.72
CA GLU A 45 8.51 2.23 -12.52
C GLU A 45 7.95 3.36 -11.64
N GLU A 46 7.79 4.55 -12.23
CA GLU A 46 7.31 5.78 -11.58
C GLU A 46 5.96 5.64 -10.80
N ASN A 47 5.23 4.56 -11.05
CA ASN A 47 3.90 4.27 -10.47
C ASN A 47 3.92 3.29 -9.29
N GLN A 48 5.07 3.07 -8.65
CA GLN A 48 5.15 2.18 -7.48
C GLN A 48 4.37 2.76 -6.30
N ILE A 49 3.45 1.96 -5.74
CA ILE A 49 2.72 2.31 -4.51
C ILE A 49 3.68 2.27 -3.31
N GLY A 50 3.55 3.24 -2.42
CA GLY A 50 4.36 3.38 -1.21
C GLY A 50 5.46 4.44 -1.31
N MET A 51 5.61 5.09 -2.48
CA MET A 51 6.62 6.12 -2.74
C MET A 51 6.00 7.49 -3.05
N GLU A 52 4.74 7.67 -2.75
CA GLU A 52 4.01 8.90 -2.98
C GLU A 52 4.61 10.06 -2.15
N GLU A 53 4.44 11.28 -2.64
CA GLU A 53 5.02 12.47 -2.00
C GLU A 53 4.36 12.85 -0.67
N SER A 54 3.12 12.36 -0.42
CA SER A 54 2.42 12.58 0.84
C SER A 54 1.61 11.35 1.28
N PRO A 55 1.34 11.22 2.59
CA PRO A 55 0.50 10.15 3.13
C PRO A 55 -0.91 10.12 2.51
N GLU A 56 -1.47 11.31 2.24
CA GLU A 56 -2.79 11.45 1.64
C GLU A 56 -2.83 10.83 0.24
N LYS A 57 -1.84 11.16 -0.61
CA LYS A 57 -1.73 10.57 -1.96
C LYS A 57 -1.55 9.06 -1.92
N TYR A 58 -0.76 8.56 -0.97
CA TYR A 58 -0.61 7.13 -0.75
C TYR A 58 -1.95 6.48 -0.38
N VAL A 59 -2.69 7.08 0.55
CA VAL A 59 -4.02 6.59 0.96
C VAL A 59 -4.98 6.60 -0.21
N ASP A 60 -5.00 7.66 -1.01
CA ASP A 60 -5.86 7.77 -2.20
C ASP A 60 -5.56 6.65 -3.21
N GLN A 61 -4.28 6.34 -3.45
CA GLN A 61 -3.88 5.22 -4.32
C GLN A 61 -4.37 3.88 -3.79
N LEU A 62 -4.27 3.65 -2.48
CA LEU A 62 -4.78 2.42 -1.88
C LEU A 62 -6.30 2.32 -1.92
N VAL A 63 -7.01 3.43 -1.73
CA VAL A 63 -8.48 3.45 -1.87
C VAL A 63 -8.89 3.04 -3.29
N GLU A 64 -8.19 3.53 -4.31
CA GLU A 64 -8.43 3.13 -5.70
C GLU A 64 -8.22 1.62 -5.92
N VAL A 65 -7.12 1.07 -5.40
CA VAL A 65 -6.89 -0.38 -5.46
C VAL A 65 -8.01 -1.16 -4.79
N PHE A 66 -8.43 -0.73 -3.60
CA PHE A 66 -9.46 -1.46 -2.84
C PHE A 66 -10.87 -1.27 -3.37
N ARG A 67 -11.16 -0.24 -4.17
CA ARG A 67 -12.37 -0.20 -4.99
C ARG A 67 -12.42 -1.38 -5.95
N ASN A 68 -11.33 -1.62 -6.68
CA ASN A 68 -11.25 -2.76 -7.60
C ASN A 68 -11.40 -4.10 -6.86
N VAL A 69 -10.84 -4.20 -5.65
CA VAL A 69 -11.05 -5.39 -4.80
C VAL A 69 -12.53 -5.57 -4.45
N ARG A 70 -13.22 -4.47 -4.08
CA ARG A 70 -14.66 -4.52 -3.74
C ARG A 70 -15.51 -5.02 -4.91
N GLU A 71 -15.20 -4.63 -6.15
CA GLU A 71 -15.94 -5.05 -7.34
C GLU A 71 -15.87 -6.57 -7.59
N VAL A 72 -14.84 -7.24 -7.08
CA VAL A 72 -14.68 -8.69 -7.23
C VAL A 72 -15.02 -9.48 -5.96
N LEU A 73 -15.38 -8.81 -4.88
CA LEU A 73 -15.88 -9.47 -3.68
C LEU A 73 -17.38 -9.78 -3.79
N THR A 74 -17.82 -10.84 -3.12
CA THR A 74 -19.24 -11.07 -2.88
C THR A 74 -19.81 -10.01 -1.92
N ASP A 75 -21.14 -9.82 -1.88
CA ASP A 75 -21.80 -8.82 -1.01
C ASP A 75 -21.47 -9.00 0.48
N ASP A 76 -21.22 -10.25 0.90
CA ASP A 76 -20.77 -10.61 2.25
C ASP A 76 -19.25 -10.82 2.36
N GLY A 77 -18.52 -10.45 1.32
CA GLY A 77 -17.07 -10.61 1.23
C GLY A 77 -16.30 -9.70 2.19
N THR A 78 -15.10 -10.13 2.59
CA THR A 78 -14.29 -9.41 3.59
C THR A 78 -12.92 -9.05 3.06
N LEU A 79 -12.44 -7.87 3.45
CA LEU A 79 -11.06 -7.41 3.23
C LEU A 79 -10.29 -7.46 4.56
N TRP A 80 -9.20 -8.21 4.57
CA TRP A 80 -8.26 -8.29 5.69
C TRP A 80 -6.95 -7.62 5.29
N LEU A 81 -6.64 -6.53 5.99
CA LEU A 81 -5.56 -5.64 5.62
C LEU A 81 -4.51 -5.59 6.73
N ASN A 82 -3.32 -6.08 6.45
CA ASN A 82 -2.17 -5.89 7.33
C ASN A 82 -1.36 -4.71 6.84
N ILE A 83 -1.31 -3.63 7.63
CA ILE A 83 -0.62 -2.41 7.27
C ILE A 83 0.11 -1.84 8.49
N GLY A 84 1.36 -1.46 8.28
CA GLY A 84 2.18 -0.79 9.29
C GLY A 84 2.12 0.73 9.16
N ASP A 85 2.40 1.39 10.27
CA ASP A 85 2.59 2.84 10.30
C ASP A 85 4.06 3.21 10.08
N SER A 86 4.31 4.49 9.83
CA SER A 86 5.64 5.05 9.67
C SER A 86 5.80 6.28 10.56
N TYR A 87 7.01 6.48 11.09
CA TYR A 87 7.33 7.71 11.79
C TYR A 87 7.68 8.82 10.81
N TYR A 88 7.11 10.00 11.04
CA TYR A 88 7.53 11.19 10.32
C TYR A 88 8.93 11.59 10.77
N ASN A 89 9.88 11.59 9.86
CA ASN A 89 11.27 11.89 10.16
C ASN A 89 11.81 12.94 9.16
N TYR A 90 11.38 14.19 9.34
CA TYR A 90 11.93 15.31 8.60
C TYR A 90 13.12 15.89 9.34
N ARG A 91 14.23 16.09 8.63
CA ARG A 91 15.40 16.84 9.08
C ARG A 91 15.71 17.93 8.07
N SER A 92 15.72 19.18 8.53
CA SER A 92 15.98 20.35 7.69
C SER A 92 17.44 20.51 7.26
N ASP A 93 18.35 19.75 7.86
CA ASP A 93 19.81 19.89 7.70
C ASP A 93 20.44 18.94 6.66
N GLY A 94 19.64 18.16 5.95
CA GLY A 94 20.14 17.22 4.94
C GLY A 94 21.03 16.10 5.49
N ASN A 95 21.23 16.06 6.80
CA ASN A 95 22.09 15.10 7.48
C ASN A 95 21.30 13.82 7.79
N TYR A 96 21.03 13.03 6.76
CA TYR A 96 20.41 11.70 6.93
C TYR A 96 21.44 10.75 7.54
N PRO A 97 21.16 10.10 8.68
CA PRO A 97 22.00 9.00 9.08
C PRO A 97 21.95 7.97 7.95
N LYS A 98 23.12 7.66 7.38
CA LYS A 98 23.24 6.49 6.49
C LYS A 98 22.66 5.32 7.29
N GLN A 99 21.50 4.81 6.89
CA GLN A 99 20.99 3.59 7.48
C GLN A 99 22.08 2.56 7.31
N THR A 100 22.52 1.97 8.41
CA THR A 100 23.42 0.84 8.39
C THR A 100 22.64 -0.32 7.81
N VAL A 101 22.63 -0.39 6.49
CA VAL A 101 22.09 -1.55 5.78
C VAL A 101 22.96 -2.70 6.21
N SER A 102 22.36 -3.69 6.86
CA SER A 102 23.03 -4.94 7.16
C SER A 102 23.79 -5.39 5.92
N LYS A 103 25.06 -5.69 6.06
CA LYS A 103 26.06 -5.96 4.99
C LYS A 103 25.71 -7.12 4.04
N THR A 104 24.50 -7.66 4.09
CA THR A 104 24.10 -8.87 3.35
C THR A 104 23.37 -8.61 2.01
N ARG A 105 23.20 -7.34 1.60
CA ARG A 105 22.62 -7.01 0.29
C ARG A 105 23.38 -5.86 -0.36
N GLN A 106 24.54 -6.19 -0.96
CA GLN A 106 25.46 -5.21 -1.57
C GLN A 106 25.03 -4.71 -2.96
N ASP A 107 23.96 -5.23 -3.57
CA ASP A 107 23.71 -5.05 -5.02
C ASP A 107 22.38 -4.37 -5.38
N LEU A 108 21.64 -3.82 -4.44
CA LEU A 108 20.44 -3.05 -4.78
C LEU A 108 20.75 -1.55 -4.71
N PRO A 109 20.41 -0.78 -5.78
CA PRO A 109 20.53 0.67 -5.74
C PRO A 109 19.61 1.19 -4.64
N THR A 110 20.21 1.62 -3.54
CA THR A 110 19.51 2.27 -2.43
C THR A 110 19.14 3.69 -2.86
N LYS A 111 18.10 3.86 -3.67
CA LYS A 111 17.38 5.12 -3.65
C LYS A 111 16.71 5.18 -2.28
N THR A 112 17.20 6.06 -1.44
CA THR A 112 16.59 6.35 -0.14
C THR A 112 15.15 6.75 -0.40
N PRO A 113 14.17 6.15 0.28
CA PRO A 113 12.77 6.58 0.15
C PRO A 113 12.69 8.09 0.33
N VAL A 114 11.75 8.74 -0.33
CA VAL A 114 11.53 10.19 -0.30
C VAL A 114 11.13 10.62 1.12
N ARG A 115 12.04 10.49 2.06
CA ARG A 115 11.90 10.89 3.46
C ARG A 115 12.37 12.34 3.66
N GLY A 116 12.04 13.21 2.71
CA GLY A 116 12.56 14.57 2.73
C GLY A 116 11.54 15.68 2.57
N ASN A 117 10.31 15.36 2.24
CA ASN A 117 9.30 16.40 2.09
C ASN A 117 8.81 16.87 3.46
N LYS A 118 8.80 18.18 3.64
CA LYS A 118 8.16 18.78 4.82
C LYS A 118 6.65 18.55 4.68
N LEU A 119 6.11 17.68 5.52
CA LEU A 119 4.67 17.49 5.64
C LEU A 119 4.12 18.52 6.63
N GLU A 120 3.12 19.27 6.19
CA GLU A 120 2.46 20.24 7.03
C GLU A 120 1.61 19.53 8.09
N GLY A 121 1.66 20.00 9.33
CA GLY A 121 0.92 19.41 10.45
C GLY A 121 1.59 18.25 11.16
N TYR A 122 2.70 17.71 10.63
CA TYR A 122 3.43 16.61 11.26
C TYR A 122 4.65 17.09 12.06
N LYS A 123 4.89 16.49 13.20
CA LYS A 123 6.07 16.75 14.05
C LYS A 123 7.08 15.61 13.86
N SER A 124 8.36 15.95 13.84
CA SER A 124 9.40 14.92 13.78
C SER A 124 9.24 13.89 14.90
N LYS A 125 9.29 12.61 14.54
CA LYS A 125 9.09 11.44 15.41
C LYS A 125 7.63 11.11 15.76
N ASP A 126 6.63 11.84 15.27
CA ASP A 126 5.25 11.41 15.37
C ASP A 126 4.99 10.22 14.42
N LEU A 127 4.08 9.34 14.80
CA LEU A 127 3.48 8.40 13.86
C LEU A 127 2.64 9.18 12.85
N ILE A 128 2.72 8.78 11.59
CA ILE A 128 1.92 9.41 10.51
C ILE A 128 0.44 9.05 10.66
N GLY A 129 0.13 7.88 11.20
CA GLY A 129 -1.24 7.43 11.38
C GLY A 129 -1.81 6.73 10.15
N ILE A 130 -0.96 6.16 9.30
CA ILE A 130 -1.37 5.51 8.04
C ILE A 130 -2.50 4.49 8.22
N PRO A 131 -2.48 3.56 9.21
CA PRO A 131 -3.56 2.60 9.36
C PRO A 131 -4.92 3.26 9.61
N TRP A 132 -4.94 4.32 10.40
CA TRP A 132 -6.16 5.07 10.72
C TRP A 132 -6.65 5.90 9.54
N LEU A 133 -5.74 6.60 8.86
CA LEU A 133 -6.05 7.38 7.65
C LEU A 133 -6.68 6.48 6.59
N LEU A 134 -6.10 5.31 6.35
CA LEU A 134 -6.62 4.35 5.38
C LEU A 134 -7.97 3.77 5.82
N ALA A 135 -8.11 3.36 7.08
CA ALA A 135 -9.36 2.82 7.61
C ALA A 135 -10.52 3.81 7.46
N PHE A 136 -10.29 5.09 7.77
CA PHE A 136 -11.33 6.12 7.62
C PHE A 136 -11.59 6.48 6.16
N ALA A 137 -10.57 6.48 5.31
CA ALA A 137 -10.74 6.73 3.88
C ALA A 137 -11.55 5.61 3.21
N LEU A 138 -11.25 4.35 3.51
CA LEU A 138 -12.02 3.20 3.02
C LEU A 138 -13.47 3.26 3.51
N ARG A 139 -13.71 3.58 4.79
CA ARG A 139 -15.07 3.76 5.30
C ARG A 139 -15.82 4.87 4.56
N LYS A 140 -15.17 5.99 4.28
CA LYS A 140 -15.74 7.09 3.49
C LYS A 140 -16.05 6.65 2.06
N ASP A 141 -15.26 5.73 1.52
CA ASP A 141 -15.41 5.16 0.17
C ASP A 141 -16.50 4.07 0.11
N GLY A 142 -17.16 3.74 1.24
CA GLY A 142 -18.29 2.82 1.30
C GLY A 142 -17.98 1.44 1.89
N TRP A 143 -16.79 1.22 2.43
CA TRP A 143 -16.49 0.02 3.21
C TRP A 143 -17.07 0.08 4.63
N TYR A 144 -17.39 -1.08 5.19
CA TYR A 144 -17.71 -1.19 6.60
C TYR A 144 -16.45 -1.48 7.41
N LEU A 145 -16.14 -0.63 8.38
CA LEU A 145 -15.06 -0.87 9.33
C LEU A 145 -15.56 -1.75 10.48
N SER A 146 -15.18 -3.02 10.46
CA SER A 146 -15.68 -4.03 11.40
C SER A 146 -14.75 -4.24 12.58
N LYS A 147 -13.43 -4.32 12.34
CA LYS A 147 -12.40 -4.55 13.35
C LYS A 147 -11.14 -3.78 12.97
N ILE A 148 -10.34 -3.48 13.97
CA ILE A 148 -9.01 -2.88 13.88
C ILE A 148 -8.03 -3.79 14.61
#